data_4bc73183e78da2ce05d27c096e0e3b1e
#
_entry.id   4bc73183e78da2ce05d27c096e0e3b1e
#
_cell.length_a   1.000
_cell.length_b   1.000
_cell.length_c   1.000
_cell.angle_alpha   90.00
_cell.angle_beta   90.00
_cell.angle_gamma   90.00
#
_symmetry.space_group_name_H-M   'P 1'
#
loop_
_entity.id
_entity.type
_entity.pdbx_description
1 polymer ?
#
loop_
_entity_poly.entity_id
_entity_poly.type
_entity_poly.pdbx_seq_one_letter_code
_entity_poly.pdbx_strand_id
1 'polypeptide(L)'
;MPRKGDYPLPKFHFIVEWGEDFQIGFTEVSGLDFETEAIEYREGSSKKYNKTQQPGLTKFSDVTLKRGTFEGDYSFYEEWKKTYFFQEGNSTGSQFRRTVTIKLLNENHEPIITWQLENAWPSKIQSTDLKADTNEIALETMILKHEGLTILT
;
A
#
# COMPACT_ATOMS: atom_id res chain seq x y z
N MET A 1 -23.95 0.96 26.97
CA MET A 1 -23.14 1.47 25.87
C MET A 1 -21.98 0.53 25.57
N PRO A 2 -21.76 0.15 24.31
CA PRO A 2 -20.60 -0.65 23.98
C PRO A 2 -19.31 0.13 24.22
N ARG A 3 -18.30 -0.55 24.70
CA ARG A 3 -17.01 0.06 24.95
C ARG A 3 -16.24 0.21 23.63
N LYS A 4 -15.28 1.15 23.62
CA LYS A 4 -14.35 1.28 22.51
C LYS A 4 -13.60 -0.05 22.35
N GLY A 5 -13.74 -0.69 21.19
CA GLY A 5 -13.12 -1.97 20.91
C GLY A 5 -14.03 -3.19 21.00
N ASP A 6 -15.28 -3.01 21.42
CA ASP A 6 -16.23 -4.12 21.51
C ASP A 6 -16.70 -4.62 20.13
N TYR A 7 -16.54 -3.83 19.09
CA TYR A 7 -16.95 -4.15 17.74
C TYR A 7 -15.80 -4.12 16.76
N PRO A 8 -15.84 -4.95 15.71
CA PRO A 8 -14.86 -4.85 14.62
C PRO A 8 -14.90 -3.46 13.97
N LEU A 9 -13.76 -2.98 13.52
CA LEU A 9 -13.64 -1.68 12.88
C LEU A 9 -14.25 -1.70 11.48
N PRO A 10 -15.07 -0.69 11.11
CA PRO A 10 -15.57 -0.58 9.74
C PRO A 10 -14.44 -0.22 8.79
N LYS A 11 -14.54 -0.74 7.55
CA LYS A 11 -13.49 -0.58 6.54
C LYS A 11 -13.68 0.62 5.61
N PHE A 12 -14.62 1.50 5.87
CA PHE A 12 -15.09 2.45 4.85
C PHE A 12 -14.52 3.86 4.94
N HIS A 13 -13.78 4.19 5.96
CA HIS A 13 -13.14 5.50 6.07
C HIS A 13 -11.63 5.36 6.18
N PHE A 14 -10.94 5.74 5.13
CA PHE A 14 -9.48 5.77 5.17
C PHE A 14 -8.94 6.88 4.29
N ILE A 15 -7.75 7.38 4.66
CA ILE A 15 -7.05 8.45 3.95
C ILE A 15 -5.66 7.95 3.63
N VAL A 16 -5.16 8.34 2.47
CA VAL A 16 -3.77 8.08 2.07
C VAL A 16 -3.03 9.41 2.02
N GLU A 17 -1.98 9.55 2.82
CA GLU A 17 -1.09 10.70 2.81
C GLU A 17 0.14 10.35 1.99
N TRP A 18 0.41 11.13 0.97
CA TRP A 18 1.49 10.92 0.04
C TRP A 18 2.66 11.85 0.39
N GLY A 19 3.60 11.33 1.18
CA GLY A 19 4.65 12.17 1.73
C GLY A 19 4.07 13.21 2.68
N GLU A 20 4.58 14.43 2.59
CA GLU A 20 4.06 15.57 3.35
C GLU A 20 3.20 16.49 2.49
N ASP A 21 3.10 16.20 1.20
CA ASP A 21 2.59 17.15 0.22
C ASP A 21 1.08 17.16 0.08
N PHE A 22 0.42 15.99 0.14
CA PHE A 22 -1.03 15.97 -0.10
C PHE A 22 -1.70 14.70 0.42
N GLN A 23 -3.00 14.81 0.63
CA GLN A 23 -3.88 13.70 0.99
C GLN A 23 -4.77 13.35 -0.20
N ILE A 24 -4.95 12.06 -0.43
CA ILE A 24 -5.82 11.57 -1.49
C ILE A 24 -6.84 10.62 -0.86
N GLY A 25 -8.11 10.80 -1.21
CA GLY A 25 -9.17 9.88 -0.83
C GLY A 25 -9.23 8.69 -1.79
N PHE A 26 -9.31 7.50 -1.25
CA PHE A 26 -9.40 6.27 -2.04
C PHE A 26 -10.63 5.48 -1.64
N THR A 27 -11.12 4.66 -2.56
CA THR A 27 -12.25 3.77 -2.31
C THR A 27 -11.81 2.39 -1.85
N GLU A 28 -10.58 1.99 -2.19
CA GLU A 28 -10.08 0.66 -1.85
C GLU A 28 -8.57 0.67 -1.72
N VAL A 29 -8.07 -0.01 -0.71
CA VAL A 29 -6.64 -0.29 -0.50
C VAL A 29 -6.48 -1.77 -0.22
N SER A 30 -5.57 -2.43 -0.92
CA SER A 30 -5.27 -3.85 -0.71
C SER A 30 -3.76 -4.09 -0.72
N GLY A 31 -3.35 -5.24 -0.21
CA GLY A 31 -1.94 -5.60 -0.17
C GLY A 31 -1.21 -5.12 1.09
N LEU A 32 -1.96 -4.74 2.14
CA LEU A 32 -1.36 -4.32 3.41
C LEU A 32 -1.00 -5.57 4.23
N ASP A 33 -0.12 -6.37 3.69
CA ASP A 33 0.32 -7.60 4.34
C ASP A 33 1.84 -7.73 4.29
N PHE A 34 2.34 -8.56 5.18
CA PHE A 34 3.75 -8.88 5.25
C PHE A 34 3.90 -10.35 5.63
N GLU A 35 4.93 -10.96 5.11
CA GLU A 35 5.18 -12.39 5.28
C GLU A 35 6.66 -12.61 5.53
N THR A 36 6.97 -13.49 6.47
CA THR A 36 8.33 -13.93 6.73
C THR A 36 8.47 -15.37 6.30
N GLU A 37 9.43 -15.66 5.42
CA GLU A 37 9.71 -17.00 4.99
C GLU A 37 10.29 -17.82 6.15
N ALA A 38 9.85 -19.06 6.27
CA ALA A 38 10.43 -20.00 7.21
C ALA A 38 11.60 -20.71 6.56
N ILE A 39 12.74 -20.75 7.23
CA ILE A 39 13.90 -21.52 6.81
C ILE A 39 13.93 -22.79 7.63
N GLU A 40 13.92 -23.94 6.96
CA GLU A 40 14.07 -25.23 7.62
C GLU A 40 15.55 -25.52 7.87
N TYR A 41 15.88 -25.80 9.11
CA TYR A 41 17.24 -26.15 9.50
C TYR A 41 17.25 -27.48 10.20
N ARG A 42 18.20 -28.35 9.81
CA ARG A 42 18.41 -29.65 10.45
C ARG A 42 19.90 -29.84 10.68
N GLU A 43 20.30 -29.96 11.94
CA GLU A 43 21.67 -30.35 12.26
C GLU A 43 21.91 -31.80 11.91
N GLY A 44 22.98 -32.08 11.14
CA GLY A 44 23.34 -33.44 10.78
C GLY A 44 23.73 -34.34 11.97
N SER A 45 24.11 -33.73 13.09
CA SER A 45 24.43 -34.42 14.33
C SER A 45 23.24 -34.65 15.27
N SER A 46 22.09 -34.08 14.92
CA SER A 46 20.90 -34.22 15.77
C SER A 46 20.31 -35.61 15.72
N LYS A 47 20.07 -36.21 16.88
CA LYS A 47 19.40 -37.50 17.00
C LYS A 47 17.89 -37.41 16.78
N LYS A 48 17.34 -36.20 16.73
CA LYS A 48 15.93 -35.98 16.50
C LYS A 48 15.69 -35.73 15.02
N TYR A 49 14.64 -36.34 14.46
CA TYR A 49 14.26 -36.16 13.07
C TYR A 49 13.45 -34.88 12.85
N ASN A 50 13.27 -34.04 13.85
CA ASN A 50 12.50 -32.81 13.76
C ASN A 50 13.35 -31.72 13.12
N LYS A 51 12.75 -31.06 12.12
CA LYS A 51 13.33 -29.88 11.49
C LYS A 51 12.99 -28.66 12.33
N THR A 52 13.99 -27.82 12.61
CA THR A 52 13.79 -26.53 13.26
C THR A 52 13.49 -25.50 12.20
N GLN A 53 12.41 -24.75 12.36
CA GLN A 53 12.06 -23.65 11.47
C GLN A 53 12.51 -22.34 12.08
N GLN A 54 13.16 -21.51 11.27
CA GLN A 54 13.65 -20.19 11.68
C GLN A 54 13.09 -19.13 10.73
N PRO A 55 12.90 -17.87 11.23
CA PRO A 55 12.52 -16.79 10.37
C PRO A 55 13.60 -16.49 9.33
N GLY A 56 13.23 -16.43 8.08
CA GLY A 56 14.10 -16.02 6.98
C GLY A 56 13.81 -14.58 6.54
N LEU A 57 13.80 -14.35 5.23
CA LEU A 57 13.54 -13.03 4.68
C LEU A 57 12.08 -12.64 4.85
N THR A 58 11.85 -11.40 5.22
CA THR A 58 10.51 -10.80 5.26
C THR A 58 10.17 -10.24 3.89
N LYS A 59 8.99 -10.57 3.40
CA LYS A 59 8.47 -10.10 2.12
C LYS A 59 7.25 -9.25 2.34
N PHE A 60 7.13 -8.22 1.52
CA PHE A 60 5.98 -7.33 1.52
C PHE A 60 5.28 -7.42 0.17
N SER A 61 3.94 -7.43 0.20
CA SER A 61 3.14 -7.42 -1.02
C SER A 61 3.08 -6.02 -1.60
N ASP A 62 2.85 -5.94 -2.91
CA ASP A 62 2.55 -4.67 -3.56
C ASP A 62 1.22 -4.14 -3.01
N VAL A 63 1.17 -2.84 -2.78
CA VAL A 63 -0.05 -2.17 -2.32
C VAL A 63 -0.80 -1.64 -3.52
N THR A 64 -2.09 -1.98 -3.60
CA THR A 64 -2.98 -1.53 -4.67
C THR A 64 -3.95 -0.51 -4.14
N LEU A 65 -3.98 0.67 -4.76
CA LEU A 65 -4.86 1.77 -4.41
C LEU A 65 -5.85 1.99 -5.53
N LYS A 66 -7.14 2.10 -5.19
CA LYS A 66 -8.20 2.38 -6.17
C LYS A 66 -8.98 3.61 -5.77
N ARG A 67 -9.30 4.43 -6.73
CA ARG A 67 -10.14 5.62 -6.55
C ARG A 67 -10.98 5.89 -7.79
N GLY A 68 -12.04 6.72 -7.62
CA GLY A 68 -12.80 7.23 -8.76
C GLY A 68 -11.96 8.20 -9.58
N THR A 69 -12.22 8.23 -10.88
CA THR A 69 -11.57 9.18 -11.78
C THR A 69 -12.27 10.53 -11.66
N PHE A 70 -11.51 11.59 -11.37
CA PHE A 70 -12.02 12.94 -11.27
C PHE A 70 -11.53 13.80 -12.42
N GLU A 71 -12.39 14.65 -12.92
CA GLU A 71 -12.04 15.60 -13.98
C GLU A 71 -10.96 16.56 -13.48
N GLY A 72 -9.88 16.68 -14.25
CA GLY A 72 -8.78 17.59 -13.94
C GLY A 72 -7.80 17.09 -12.89
N ASP A 73 -8.00 15.91 -12.33
CA ASP A 73 -7.10 15.33 -11.33
C ASP A 73 -6.19 14.29 -11.98
N TYR A 74 -4.94 14.67 -12.21
CA TYR A 74 -3.92 13.83 -12.84
C TYR A 74 -2.81 13.42 -11.86
N SER A 75 -3.08 13.48 -10.56
CA SER A 75 -2.04 13.26 -9.54
C SER A 75 -1.38 11.88 -9.64
N PHE A 76 -2.12 10.82 -9.98
CA PHE A 76 -1.57 9.49 -10.19
C PHE A 76 -0.57 9.46 -11.34
N TYR A 77 -0.95 10.07 -12.45
CA TYR A 77 -0.08 10.14 -13.62
C TYR A 77 1.19 10.94 -13.34
N GLU A 78 1.07 12.04 -12.63
CA GLU A 78 2.20 12.89 -12.29
C GLU A 78 3.20 12.17 -11.39
N GLU A 79 2.74 11.40 -10.42
CA GLU A 79 3.61 10.62 -9.56
C GLU A 79 4.30 9.47 -10.32
N TRP A 80 3.57 8.79 -11.20
CA TRP A 80 4.18 7.75 -12.03
C TRP A 80 5.21 8.33 -13.01
N LYS A 81 4.97 9.51 -13.52
CA LYS A 81 5.86 10.18 -14.45
C LYS A 81 7.23 10.45 -13.84
N LYS A 82 7.30 10.73 -12.55
CA LYS A 82 8.58 10.89 -11.84
C LYS A 82 9.43 9.61 -11.89
N THR A 83 8.80 8.45 -11.79
CA THR A 83 9.47 7.15 -11.94
C THR A 83 10.02 6.97 -13.35
N TYR A 84 9.24 7.34 -14.34
CA TYR A 84 9.66 7.28 -15.74
C TYR A 84 10.88 8.16 -16.01
N PHE A 85 10.88 9.38 -15.50
CA PHE A 85 12.04 10.28 -15.65
C PHE A 85 13.29 9.72 -14.98
N PHE A 86 13.15 9.03 -13.87
CA PHE A 86 14.30 8.36 -13.25
C PHE A 86 14.91 7.32 -14.19
N GLN A 87 14.09 6.53 -14.88
CA GLN A 87 14.56 5.53 -15.85
C GLN A 87 15.37 6.15 -16.99
N GLU A 88 15.03 7.36 -17.39
CA GLU A 88 15.73 8.07 -18.45
C GLU A 88 17.03 8.72 -18.00
N GLY A 89 17.42 8.51 -16.73
CA GLY A 89 18.69 9.01 -16.21
C GLY A 89 18.69 10.46 -15.75
N ASN A 90 17.53 11.05 -15.56
CA ASN A 90 17.42 12.40 -15.03
C ASN A 90 17.66 12.40 -13.52
N SER A 91 18.56 13.29 -13.07
CA SER A 91 18.99 13.34 -11.67
C SER A 91 17.87 13.70 -10.69
N THR A 92 16.81 14.34 -11.15
CA THR A 92 15.66 14.67 -10.32
C THR A 92 14.80 13.46 -9.97
N GLY A 93 15.02 12.34 -10.65
CA GLY A 93 14.25 11.11 -10.42
C GLY A 93 14.52 10.44 -9.09
N SER A 94 15.58 10.81 -8.37
CA SER A 94 15.87 10.27 -7.04
C SER A 94 14.76 10.58 -6.03
N GLN A 95 13.90 11.54 -6.32
CA GLN A 95 12.80 11.95 -5.45
C GLN A 95 11.46 11.22 -5.75
N PHE A 96 11.49 10.20 -6.57
CA PHE A 96 10.27 9.47 -6.90
C PHE A 96 9.81 8.56 -5.75
N ARG A 97 10.68 8.19 -4.85
CA ARG A 97 10.34 7.40 -3.67
C ARG A 97 9.73 8.27 -2.59
N ARG A 98 8.61 7.82 -2.05
CA ARG A 98 7.87 8.56 -1.04
C ARG A 98 7.53 7.68 0.16
N THR A 99 7.38 8.31 1.32
CA THR A 99 6.73 7.67 2.45
C THR A 99 5.24 7.82 2.28
N VAL A 100 4.52 6.71 2.20
CA VAL A 100 3.06 6.72 2.04
C VAL A 100 2.44 6.25 3.35
N THR A 101 1.52 7.04 3.88
CA THR A 101 0.84 6.74 5.14
C THR A 101 -0.64 6.50 4.85
N ILE A 102 -1.15 5.36 5.29
CA ILE A 102 -2.54 4.98 5.11
C ILE A 102 -3.19 4.93 6.49
N LYS A 103 -4.24 5.72 6.69
CA LYS A 103 -4.94 5.83 7.97
C LYS A 103 -6.37 5.34 7.85
N LEU A 104 -6.72 4.37 8.68
CA LEU A 104 -8.10 3.96 8.85
C LEU A 104 -8.73 4.88 9.89
N LEU A 105 -9.86 5.49 9.55
CA LEU A 105 -10.53 6.48 10.39
C LEU A 105 -11.79 5.88 11.02
N ASN A 106 -12.14 6.37 12.21
CA ASN A 106 -13.41 6.04 12.83
C ASN A 106 -14.53 6.96 12.30
N GLU A 107 -15.72 6.84 12.86
CA GLU A 107 -16.89 7.65 12.47
C GLU A 107 -16.68 9.15 12.69
N ASN A 108 -15.80 9.52 13.60
CA ASN A 108 -15.45 10.91 13.90
C ASN A 108 -14.25 11.40 13.11
N HIS A 109 -13.82 10.64 12.09
CA HIS A 109 -12.64 10.93 11.27
C HIS A 109 -11.33 10.98 12.04
N GLU A 110 -11.24 10.23 13.14
CA GLU A 110 -10.01 10.11 13.92
C GLU A 110 -9.24 8.86 13.49
N PRO A 111 -7.90 8.93 13.33
CA PRO A 111 -7.10 7.75 12.97
C PRO A 111 -7.12 6.70 14.09
N ILE A 112 -7.43 5.46 13.72
CA ILE A 112 -7.43 4.32 14.66
C ILE A 112 -6.36 3.29 14.34
N ILE A 113 -6.02 3.13 13.06
CA ILE A 113 -4.89 2.30 12.63
C ILE A 113 -4.16 3.08 11.55
N THR A 114 -2.83 3.09 11.63
CA THR A 114 -1.99 3.75 10.64
C THR A 114 -0.95 2.79 10.12
N TRP A 115 -0.91 2.62 8.80
CA TRP A 115 0.13 1.86 8.09
C TRP A 115 1.06 2.83 7.41
N GLN A 116 2.34 2.55 7.44
CA GLN A 116 3.34 3.37 6.77
C GLN A 116 4.16 2.52 5.80
N LEU A 117 4.24 2.97 4.56
CA LEU A 117 5.06 2.36 3.51
C LEU A 117 6.34 3.18 3.35
N GLU A 118 7.47 2.50 3.38
CA GLU A 118 8.78 3.15 3.21
C GLU A 118 9.23 3.05 1.76
N ASN A 119 9.73 4.16 1.23
CA ASN A 119 10.27 4.25 -0.12
C ASN A 119 9.32 3.68 -1.18
N ALA A 120 8.06 4.07 -1.09
CA ALA A 120 7.03 3.64 -2.02
C ALA A 120 7.08 4.45 -3.31
N TRP A 121 6.81 3.78 -4.41
CA TRP A 121 6.74 4.42 -5.72
C TRP A 121 5.73 3.69 -6.60
N PRO A 122 5.04 4.43 -7.50
CA PRO A 122 4.04 3.81 -8.36
C PRO A 122 4.73 3.02 -9.48
N SER A 123 4.45 1.73 -9.53
CA SER A 123 4.99 0.86 -10.59
C SER A 123 4.04 0.72 -11.76
N LYS A 124 2.75 0.88 -11.52
CA LYS A 124 1.73 0.72 -12.55
C LYS A 124 0.53 1.60 -12.25
N ILE A 125 -0.01 2.23 -13.28
CA ILE A 125 -1.28 2.95 -13.21
C ILE A 125 -2.18 2.34 -14.27
N GLN A 126 -3.40 2.02 -13.89
CA GLN A 126 -4.37 1.38 -14.75
C GLN A 126 -5.73 2.05 -14.62
N SER A 127 -6.34 2.39 -15.74
CA SER A 127 -7.72 2.85 -15.78
C SER A 127 -8.65 1.68 -16.08
N THR A 128 -9.89 1.76 -15.61
CA THR A 128 -10.88 0.76 -15.99
C THR A 128 -11.20 0.85 -17.48
N ASP A 129 -11.67 -0.25 -18.04
CA ASP A 129 -12.11 -0.27 -19.43
C ASP A 129 -13.25 0.74 -19.63
N LEU A 130 -13.16 1.52 -20.70
CA LEU A 130 -14.17 2.52 -21.01
C LEU A 130 -15.24 1.91 -21.90
N LYS A 131 -16.44 1.75 -21.32
CA LYS A 131 -17.62 1.23 -22.03
C LYS A 131 -18.74 2.25 -21.95
N ALA A 132 -19.16 2.74 -23.10
CA ALA A 132 -20.17 3.79 -23.17
C ALA A 132 -21.58 3.34 -22.77
N ASP A 133 -21.84 2.05 -22.81
CA ASP A 133 -23.14 1.44 -22.53
C ASP A 133 -23.33 0.96 -21.09
N THR A 134 -22.35 1.19 -20.22
CA THR A 134 -22.44 0.80 -18.81
C THR A 134 -22.51 2.03 -17.92
N ASN A 135 -23.26 1.90 -16.80
CA ASN A 135 -23.37 2.96 -15.79
C ASN A 135 -22.32 2.80 -14.68
N GLU A 136 -21.17 2.24 -15.00
CA GLU A 136 -20.09 2.05 -14.04
C GLU A 136 -19.28 3.33 -13.88
N ILE A 137 -18.84 3.57 -12.65
CA ILE A 137 -17.93 4.67 -12.34
C ILE A 137 -16.54 4.31 -12.84
N ALA A 138 -15.91 5.24 -13.57
CA ALA A 138 -14.52 5.06 -13.99
C ALA A 138 -13.61 5.07 -12.76
N LEU A 139 -12.76 4.06 -12.65
CA LEU A 139 -11.82 3.90 -11.54
C LEU A 139 -10.38 3.96 -12.03
N GLU A 140 -9.53 4.49 -11.19
CA GLU A 140 -8.09 4.46 -11.38
C GLU A 140 -7.47 3.51 -10.37
N THR A 141 -6.54 2.69 -10.81
CA THR A 141 -5.80 1.76 -9.95
C THR A 141 -4.33 2.10 -10.02
N MET A 142 -3.69 2.22 -8.85
CA MET A 142 -2.26 2.42 -8.75
C MET A 142 -1.66 1.29 -7.94
N ILE A 143 -0.60 0.68 -8.46
CA ILE A 143 0.15 -0.35 -7.76
C ILE A 143 1.45 0.27 -7.27
N LEU A 144 1.68 0.18 -5.95
CA LEU A 144 2.87 0.71 -5.30
C LEU A 144 3.83 -0.41 -4.97
N LYS A 145 5.09 -0.24 -5.35
CA LYS A 145 6.21 -1.01 -4.82
C LYS A 145 6.77 -0.26 -3.61
N HIS A 146 7.22 -0.95 -2.60
CA HIS A 146 7.80 -0.32 -1.40
C HIS A 146 8.85 -1.23 -0.77
N GLU A 147 9.62 -0.66 0.14
CA GLU A 147 10.69 -1.38 0.82
C GLU A 147 10.34 -1.84 2.23
N GLY A 148 9.21 -1.43 2.74
CA GLY A 148 8.77 -1.86 4.06
C GLY A 148 7.38 -1.37 4.41
N LEU A 149 6.68 -2.15 5.22
CA LEU A 149 5.35 -1.82 5.75
C LEU A 149 5.42 -1.90 7.27
N THR A 150 5.02 -0.83 7.93
CA THR A 150 4.99 -0.74 9.38
C THR A 150 3.60 -0.32 9.85
N ILE A 151 3.13 -0.90 10.92
CA ILE A 151 1.91 -0.45 11.59
C ILE A 151 2.35 0.46 12.74
N LEU A 152 1.91 1.70 12.69
CA LEU A 152 2.24 2.69 13.72
C LEU A 152 1.28 2.54 14.90
N THR A 153 1.82 2.41 16.08
CA THR A 153 1.04 2.25 17.32
C THR A 153 1.02 3.53 18.14
#